data_2fffe9b9696e1b6031c762e276399ed4
#
_entry.id   2fffe9b9696e1b6031c762e276399ed4
#
_cell.length_a   1.000
_cell.length_b   1.000
_cell.length_c   1.000
_cell.angle_alpha   90.00
_cell.angle_beta   90.00
_cell.angle_gamma   90.00
#
_symmetry.space_group_name_H-M   'P 1'
#
loop_
_entity.id
_entity.type
_entity.pdbx_description
1 polymer ?
#
loop_
_entity_poly.entity_id
_entity_poly.type
_entity_poly.pdbx_seq_one_letter_code
_entity_poly.pdbx_strand_id
1 'polypeptide(L)'
;MSGHDPTSWMWTQACELLDQAERRHRQFFRLAVSERTQAVWEPPVDVFEDGREIIVIVALPGVPPERVEAVLSPGMLVVRADSGVPFARLSHGGARSAVRRLEIPYGHFERRIQLPDVRLEAGTREFSDGCLILRLKKAREG
;
A
#
# COMPACT_ATOMS: atom_id res chain seq x y z
N MET A 1 -24.33 -12.33 -15.47
CA MET A 1 -23.10 -12.18 -14.72
C MET A 1 -22.65 -10.74 -14.80
N SER A 2 -22.68 -10.08 -13.70
CA SER A 2 -22.24 -8.70 -13.68
C SER A 2 -20.75 -8.64 -14.02
N GLY A 3 -20.40 -7.89 -15.03
CA GLY A 3 -19.04 -7.75 -15.48
C GLY A 3 -18.12 -7.00 -14.52
N HIS A 4 -18.38 -7.08 -13.23
CA HIS A 4 -17.50 -6.51 -12.25
C HIS A 4 -16.40 -7.51 -11.91
N ASP A 5 -15.40 -7.52 -12.76
CA ASP A 5 -14.13 -8.08 -12.41
C ASP A 5 -13.45 -7.14 -11.41
N PRO A 6 -13.21 -7.58 -10.15
CA PRO A 6 -12.52 -6.75 -9.17
C PRO A 6 -11.16 -6.25 -9.66
N THR A 7 -10.53 -7.04 -10.52
CA THR A 7 -9.23 -6.70 -11.12
C THR A 7 -9.35 -5.50 -12.05
N SER A 8 -10.42 -5.42 -12.84
CA SER A 8 -10.66 -4.31 -13.76
C SER A 8 -10.85 -2.99 -13.02
N TRP A 9 -11.60 -3.02 -11.93
CA TRP A 9 -11.81 -1.84 -11.10
C TRP A 9 -10.51 -1.35 -10.47
N MET A 10 -9.72 -2.28 -9.96
CA MET A 10 -8.42 -1.96 -9.37
C MET A 10 -7.46 -1.35 -10.39
N TRP A 11 -7.44 -1.88 -11.60
CA TRP A 11 -6.62 -1.32 -12.68
C TRP A 11 -7.06 0.09 -13.07
N THR A 12 -8.37 0.32 -13.18
CA THR A 12 -8.89 1.64 -13.49
C THR A 12 -8.50 2.64 -12.41
N GLN A 13 -8.67 2.27 -11.16
CA GLN A 13 -8.30 3.12 -10.03
C GLN A 13 -6.79 3.37 -10.00
N ALA A 14 -6.00 2.35 -10.27
CA ALA A 14 -4.55 2.50 -10.34
C ALA A 14 -4.13 3.43 -11.47
N CYS A 15 -4.75 3.34 -12.64
CA CYS A 15 -4.47 4.23 -13.76
C CYS A 15 -4.84 5.68 -13.43
N GLU A 16 -5.96 5.91 -12.78
CA GLU A 16 -6.36 7.26 -12.34
C GLU A 16 -5.37 7.84 -11.33
N LEU A 17 -4.93 7.02 -10.39
CA LEU A 17 -3.94 7.43 -9.41
C LEU A 17 -2.59 7.73 -10.07
N LEU A 18 -2.20 6.94 -11.06
CA LEU A 18 -0.98 7.16 -11.83
C LEU A 18 -1.06 8.47 -12.61
N ASP A 19 -2.19 8.76 -13.26
CA ASP A 19 -2.39 10.02 -13.96
C ASP A 19 -2.30 11.21 -13.02
N GLN A 20 -2.91 11.11 -11.85
CA GLN A 20 -2.82 12.15 -10.83
C GLN A 20 -1.38 12.31 -10.33
N ALA A 21 -0.68 11.20 -10.14
CA ALA A 21 0.71 11.21 -9.71
C ALA A 21 1.62 11.85 -10.76
N GLU A 22 1.41 11.57 -12.04
CA GLU A 22 2.17 12.19 -13.12
C GLU A 22 1.94 13.70 -13.18
N ARG A 23 0.68 14.13 -13.07
CA ARG A 23 0.35 15.55 -13.05
C ARG A 23 0.96 16.27 -11.85
N ARG A 24 0.87 15.66 -10.69
CA ARG A 24 1.47 16.18 -9.47
C ARG A 24 2.99 16.16 -9.53
N HIS A 25 3.56 15.17 -10.21
CA HIS A 25 5.01 15.06 -10.35
C HIS A 25 5.57 16.19 -11.18
N ARG A 26 4.86 16.64 -12.22
CA ARG A 26 5.26 17.83 -13.00
C ARG A 26 5.19 19.09 -12.17
N GLN A 27 4.20 19.22 -11.31
CA GLN A 27 4.08 20.34 -10.36
C GLN A 27 5.08 20.20 -9.21
N PHE A 28 5.35 18.97 -8.80
CA PHE A 28 6.24 18.66 -7.70
C PHE A 28 7.69 19.04 -7.99
N PHE A 29 8.16 18.88 -9.22
CA PHE A 29 9.49 19.35 -9.58
C PHE A 29 9.64 20.87 -9.50
N ARG A 30 8.56 21.61 -9.60
CA ARG A 30 8.57 23.05 -9.42
C ARG A 30 8.43 23.47 -7.96
N LEU A 31 7.81 22.61 -7.15
CA LEU A 31 7.50 22.88 -5.74
C LEU A 31 8.29 21.98 -4.78
N ALA A 32 9.17 21.16 -5.32
CA ALA A 32 9.80 20.04 -4.61
C ALA A 32 10.56 20.40 -3.35
N VAL A 33 10.72 21.64 -3.08
CA VAL A 33 11.50 22.09 -1.93
C VAL A 33 10.61 22.60 -0.81
N SER A 34 9.31 22.80 -1.05
CA SER A 34 8.50 23.56 -0.11
C SER A 34 7.36 22.82 0.57
N GLU A 35 6.92 21.66 0.13
CA GLU A 35 5.85 20.97 0.84
C GLU A 35 5.88 19.46 0.68
N ARG A 36 5.73 18.80 1.82
CA ARG A 36 5.64 17.36 1.97
C ARG A 36 4.26 16.81 1.58
N THR A 37 3.71 17.18 0.46
CA THR A 37 2.53 16.51 -0.05
C THR A 37 2.98 15.25 -0.74
N GLN A 38 3.19 14.22 0.03
CA GLN A 38 3.45 12.90 -0.52
C GLN A 38 2.15 12.36 -1.05
N ALA A 39 2.15 11.94 -2.30
CA ALA A 39 1.06 11.16 -2.83
C ALA A 39 0.96 9.88 -2.00
N VAL A 40 -0.21 9.65 -1.43
CA VAL A 40 -0.48 8.44 -0.66
C VAL A 40 -1.15 7.44 -1.61
N TRP A 41 -0.51 6.28 -1.76
CA TRP A 41 -1.05 5.19 -2.53
C TRP A 41 -1.80 4.24 -1.63
N GLU A 42 -2.96 3.78 -2.07
CA GLU A 42 -3.70 2.75 -1.37
C GLU A 42 -3.39 1.39 -1.98
N PRO A 43 -2.62 0.53 -1.30
CA PRO A 43 -2.33 -0.79 -1.83
C PRO A 43 -3.56 -1.69 -1.82
N PRO A 44 -3.71 -2.57 -2.81
CA PRO A 44 -4.80 -3.53 -2.82
C PRO A 44 -4.74 -4.47 -1.62
N VAL A 45 -5.91 -4.84 -1.12
CA VAL A 45 -6.05 -5.66 0.08
C VAL A 45 -7.08 -6.75 -0.15
N ASP A 46 -6.73 -7.96 0.24
CA ASP A 46 -7.67 -9.06 0.35
C ASP A 46 -7.88 -9.39 1.83
N VAL A 47 -9.11 -9.65 2.20
CA VAL A 47 -9.46 -9.98 3.58
C VAL A 47 -10.25 -11.28 3.59
N PHE A 48 -9.77 -12.23 4.38
CA PHE A 48 -10.43 -13.53 4.57
C PHE A 48 -10.79 -13.68 6.04
N GLU A 49 -11.93 -14.23 6.30
CA GLU A 49 -12.39 -14.45 7.68
C GLU A 49 -12.97 -15.85 7.85
N ASP A 50 -12.58 -16.50 8.93
CA ASP A 50 -13.23 -17.73 9.39
C ASP A 50 -13.61 -17.58 10.87
N GLY A 51 -14.01 -18.66 11.53
CA GLY A 51 -14.42 -18.60 12.94
C GLY A 51 -13.29 -18.33 13.91
N ARG A 52 -12.04 -18.40 13.49
CA ARG A 52 -10.86 -18.32 14.34
C ARG A 52 -10.02 -17.09 14.10
N GLU A 53 -9.92 -16.66 12.85
CA GLU A 53 -9.00 -15.59 12.47
C GLU A 53 -9.51 -14.77 11.31
N ILE A 54 -8.92 -13.60 11.18
CA ILE A 54 -9.04 -12.78 9.97
C ILE A 54 -7.65 -12.73 9.36
N ILE A 55 -7.55 -13.02 8.07
CA ILE A 55 -6.30 -12.93 7.33
C ILE A 55 -6.39 -11.73 6.40
N VAL A 56 -5.45 -10.82 6.54
CA VAL A 56 -5.35 -9.62 5.71
C VAL A 56 -4.10 -9.74 4.85
N ILE A 57 -4.28 -9.65 3.55
CA ILE A 57 -3.17 -9.69 2.58
C ILE A 57 -3.09 -8.33 1.90
N VAL A 58 -1.96 -7.67 2.05
CA VAL A 58 -1.72 -6.34 1.46
C VAL A 58 -0.63 -6.46 0.41
N ALA A 59 -0.93 -6.05 -0.81
CA ALA A 59 0.05 -6.08 -1.88
C ALA A 59 1.01 -4.89 -1.75
N LEU A 60 2.27 -5.18 -1.43
CA LEU A 60 3.31 -4.19 -1.24
C LEU A 60 4.58 -4.58 -2.00
N PRO A 61 4.50 -4.78 -3.32
CA PRO A 61 5.66 -5.20 -4.09
C PRO A 61 6.76 -4.13 -4.06
N GLY A 62 7.97 -4.56 -3.84
CA GLY A 62 9.12 -3.66 -3.82
C GLY A 62 9.30 -2.87 -2.54
N VAL A 63 8.44 -3.09 -1.53
CA VAL A 63 8.57 -2.42 -0.24
C VAL A 63 9.36 -3.31 0.71
N PRO A 64 10.46 -2.81 1.30
CA PRO A 64 11.20 -3.57 2.30
C PRO A 64 10.33 -3.85 3.53
N PRO A 65 10.36 -5.07 4.06
CA PRO A 65 9.55 -5.43 5.24
C PRO A 65 9.76 -4.52 6.44
N GLU A 66 10.96 -4.04 6.64
CA GLU A 66 11.31 -3.17 7.76
C GLU A 66 10.69 -1.76 7.66
N ARG A 67 10.18 -1.40 6.50
CA ARG A 67 9.52 -0.13 6.26
C ARG A 67 8.01 -0.21 6.31
N VAL A 68 7.48 -1.35 6.70
CA VAL A 68 6.04 -1.56 6.79
C VAL A 68 5.61 -1.54 8.25
N GLU A 69 4.65 -0.69 8.55
CA GLU A 69 4.04 -0.57 9.85
C GLU A 69 2.57 -0.98 9.76
N ALA A 70 2.13 -1.79 10.69
CA ALA A 70 0.74 -2.18 10.79
C ALA A 70 0.25 -1.95 12.22
N VAL A 71 -0.81 -1.18 12.35
CA VAL A 71 -1.39 -0.82 13.65
C VAL A 71 -2.82 -1.34 13.71
N LEU A 72 -3.07 -2.20 14.69
CA LEU A 72 -4.40 -2.75 14.96
C LEU A 72 -5.06 -1.94 16.07
N SER A 73 -6.21 -1.37 15.74
CA SER A 73 -7.08 -0.69 16.69
C SER A 73 -8.44 -1.37 16.70
N PRO A 74 -9.31 -1.12 17.71
CA PRO A 74 -10.65 -1.69 17.64
C PRO A 74 -11.38 -1.30 16.35
N GLY A 75 -11.77 -2.29 15.56
CA GLY A 75 -12.48 -2.10 14.30
C GLY A 75 -11.68 -1.57 13.12
N MET A 76 -10.37 -1.38 13.28
CA MET A 76 -9.56 -0.77 12.22
C MET A 76 -8.14 -1.33 12.21
N LEU A 77 -7.67 -1.65 11.04
CA LEU A 77 -6.27 -1.95 10.80
C LEU A 77 -5.70 -0.89 9.86
N VAL A 78 -4.60 -0.26 10.25
CA VAL A 78 -3.92 0.71 9.40
C VAL A 78 -2.57 0.15 9.00
N VAL A 79 -2.32 0.07 7.71
CA VAL A 79 -1.03 -0.37 7.16
C VAL A 79 -0.39 0.82 6.48
N ARG A 80 0.84 1.11 6.87
CA ARG A 80 1.65 2.18 6.28
C ARG A 80 2.97 1.62 5.82
N ALA A 81 3.44 2.11 4.69
CA ALA A 81 4.71 1.69 4.13
C ALA A 81 5.33 2.81 3.31
N ASP A 82 6.65 2.82 3.30
CA ASP A 82 7.41 3.73 2.45
C ASP A 82 8.23 2.94 1.46
N SER A 83 8.06 3.26 0.18
CA SER A 83 8.88 2.72 -0.89
C SER A 83 9.80 3.81 -1.41
N GLY A 84 11.10 3.61 -1.27
CA GLY A 84 12.08 4.52 -1.87
C GLY A 84 12.02 4.47 -3.38
N VAL A 85 12.46 5.55 -4.01
CA VAL A 85 12.54 5.61 -5.48
C VAL A 85 13.78 4.87 -5.94
N PRO A 86 13.63 3.73 -6.65
CA PRO A 86 14.80 2.89 -6.96
C PRO A 86 15.77 3.54 -7.95
N PHE A 87 15.32 4.45 -8.79
CA PHE A 87 16.22 5.06 -9.76
C PHE A 87 17.30 5.94 -9.10
N ALA A 88 17.09 6.37 -7.88
CA ALA A 88 18.12 7.08 -7.13
C ALA A 88 19.37 6.22 -6.89
N ARG A 89 19.20 4.89 -6.86
CA ARG A 89 20.31 3.94 -6.73
C ARG A 89 20.85 3.46 -8.07
N LEU A 90 20.04 3.58 -9.12
CA LEU A 90 20.38 3.04 -10.44
C LEU A 90 21.00 4.08 -11.36
N SER A 91 20.72 5.35 -11.13
CA SER A 91 21.27 6.42 -11.97
C SER A 91 22.63 6.85 -11.43
N HIS A 92 23.62 6.89 -12.32
CA HIS A 92 24.94 7.41 -11.99
C HIS A 92 24.88 8.93 -11.76
N GLY A 93 24.68 9.33 -10.50
CA GLY A 93 24.60 10.74 -10.14
C GLY A 93 23.28 11.42 -10.46
N GLY A 94 22.31 10.75 -11.00
CA GLY A 94 20.89 11.15 -11.11
C GLY A 94 20.55 12.42 -11.85
N ALA A 95 21.51 13.29 -12.10
CA ALA A 95 21.24 14.66 -12.47
C ALA A 95 20.82 14.89 -13.92
N ARG A 96 20.92 13.89 -14.77
CA ARG A 96 20.65 14.02 -16.22
C ARG A 96 19.71 12.98 -16.81
N SER A 97 19.12 12.14 -15.96
CA SER A 97 18.19 11.15 -16.44
C SER A 97 16.82 11.76 -16.62
N ALA A 98 16.30 11.72 -17.83
CA ALA A 98 14.93 12.13 -18.08
C ALA A 98 13.99 10.97 -17.71
N VAL A 99 12.94 11.28 -16.99
CA VAL A 99 11.90 10.30 -16.73
C VAL A 99 11.05 10.15 -17.99
N ARG A 100 11.07 8.96 -18.58
CA ARG A 100 10.28 8.67 -19.76
C ARG A 100 8.91 8.11 -19.42
N ARG A 101 8.85 7.34 -18.38
CA ARG A 101 7.60 6.72 -17.91
C ARG A 101 7.73 6.40 -16.44
N LEU A 102 6.72 6.74 -15.69
CA LEU A 102 6.66 6.49 -14.25
C LEU A 102 5.26 5.94 -13.94
N GLU A 103 5.14 4.63 -13.90
CA GLU A 103 3.85 3.95 -13.70
C GLU A 103 3.81 3.21 -12.37
N ILE A 104 4.98 2.84 -11.85
CA ILE A 104 5.04 2.12 -10.57
C ILE A 104 4.88 3.12 -9.45
N PRO A 105 3.95 2.89 -8.52
CA PRO A 105 3.78 3.80 -7.39
C PRO A 105 4.97 3.72 -6.44
N TYR A 106 5.54 4.86 -6.16
CA TYR A 106 6.63 5.03 -5.20
C TYR A 106 6.19 6.00 -4.12
N GLY A 107 6.89 5.97 -3.00
CA GLY A 107 6.68 6.88 -1.91
C GLY A 107 5.86 6.26 -0.80
N HIS A 108 4.80 6.92 -0.41
CA HIS A 108 4.04 6.55 0.77
C HIS A 108 2.80 5.74 0.42
N PHE A 109 2.65 4.61 1.11
CA PHE A 109 1.48 3.75 1.02
C PHE A 109 0.74 3.76 2.34
N GLU A 110 -0.56 3.94 2.29
CA GLU A 110 -1.40 3.82 3.47
C GLU A 110 -2.73 3.18 3.09
N ARG A 111 -3.12 2.20 3.87
CA ARG A 111 -4.42 1.56 3.71
C ARG A 111 -5.08 1.41 5.06
N ARG A 112 -6.29 1.92 5.16
CA ARG A 112 -7.16 1.74 6.32
C ARG A 112 -8.16 0.65 6.01
N ILE A 113 -8.17 -0.38 6.81
CA ILE A 113 -8.99 -1.56 6.60
C ILE A 113 -9.97 -1.66 7.75
N GLN A 114 -11.24 -1.50 7.43
CA GLN A 114 -12.30 -1.65 8.41
C GLN A 114 -12.48 -3.13 8.72
N LEU A 115 -12.44 -3.49 9.98
CA LEU A 115 -12.56 -4.86 10.45
C LEU A 115 -13.90 -5.06 11.16
N PRO A 116 -14.39 -6.32 11.23
CA PRO A 116 -15.58 -6.61 12.00
C PRO A 116 -15.41 -6.20 13.47
N ASP A 117 -16.54 -5.87 14.12
CA ASP A 117 -16.56 -5.51 15.53
C ASP A 117 -16.45 -6.75 16.40
N VAL A 118 -15.29 -7.37 16.35
CA VAL A 118 -14.91 -8.49 17.19
C VAL A 118 -13.56 -8.20 17.81
N ARG A 119 -13.33 -8.76 18.96
CA ARG A 119 -12.04 -8.58 19.63
C ARG A 119 -10.97 -9.39 18.90
N LEU A 120 -9.95 -8.71 18.43
CA LEU A 120 -8.86 -9.30 17.70
C LEU A 120 -7.54 -9.11 18.44
N GLU A 121 -6.69 -10.11 18.31
CA GLU A 121 -5.32 -10.07 18.79
C GLU A 121 -4.36 -10.25 17.63
N ALA A 122 -3.24 -9.56 17.68
CA ALA A 122 -2.21 -9.72 16.69
C ALA A 122 -1.68 -11.16 16.70
N GLY A 123 -1.71 -11.79 15.55
CA GLY A 123 -1.14 -13.11 15.34
C GLY A 123 0.21 -13.01 14.63
N THR A 124 0.35 -13.76 13.57
CA THR A 124 1.60 -13.78 12.80
C THR A 124 1.63 -12.71 11.73
N ARG A 125 2.83 -12.28 11.40
CA ARG A 125 3.11 -11.36 10.31
C ARG A 125 4.19 -11.97 9.43
N GLU A 126 3.93 -12.06 8.13
CA GLU A 126 4.91 -12.58 7.20
C GLU A 126 4.87 -11.82 5.88
N PHE A 127 5.94 -11.89 5.13
CA PHE A 127 6.04 -11.36 3.78
C PHE A 127 6.28 -12.51 2.81
N SER A 128 5.47 -12.59 1.78
CA SER A 128 5.57 -13.61 0.77
C SER A 128 5.12 -13.04 -0.57
N ASP A 129 5.93 -13.25 -1.58
CA ASP A 129 5.62 -12.86 -2.97
C ASP A 129 5.17 -11.41 -3.12
N GLY A 130 5.84 -10.50 -2.41
CA GLY A 130 5.52 -9.08 -2.45
C GLY A 130 4.30 -8.68 -1.65
N CYS A 131 3.77 -9.55 -0.83
CA CYS A 131 2.60 -9.28 -0.02
C CYS A 131 2.90 -9.37 1.47
N LEU A 132 2.29 -8.47 2.21
CA LEU A 132 2.24 -8.58 3.67
C LEU A 132 1.03 -9.43 4.04
N ILE A 133 1.25 -10.46 4.82
CA ILE A 133 0.20 -11.34 5.30
C ILE A 133 0.10 -11.21 6.80
N LEU A 134 -1.04 -10.73 7.27
CA LEU A 134 -1.32 -10.55 8.69
C LEU A 134 -2.41 -11.53 9.11
N ARG A 135 -2.16 -12.29 10.15
CA ARG A 135 -3.15 -13.16 10.77
C ARG A 135 -3.58 -12.54 12.08
N LEU A 136 -4.85 -12.21 12.17
CA LEU A 136 -5.45 -11.61 13.36
C LEU A 136 -6.35 -12.64 14.01
N LYS A 137 -6.03 -13.03 15.21
CA LYS A 137 -6.79 -14.05 15.92
C LYS A 137 -7.99 -13.44 16.61
N LYS A 138 -9.14 -14.09 16.49
CA LYS A 138 -10.30 -13.72 17.27
C LYS A 138 -10.07 -14.14 18.71
N ALA A 139 -10.18 -13.18 19.64
CA ALA A 139 -10.05 -13.47 21.05
C ALA A 139 -11.26 -14.32 21.49
N ARG A 140 -10.99 -15.36 22.26
CA ARG A 140 -12.06 -16.13 22.85
C ARG A 140 -12.75 -15.27 23.89
N GLU A 141 -14.07 -15.15 23.77
CA GLU A 141 -14.87 -14.71 24.89
C GLU A 141 -14.76 -15.76 25.99
N GLY A 142 -14.00 -15.40 26.98
CA GLY A 142 -13.82 -16.30 28.11
C GLY A 142 -14.84 -16.03 29.19
#